data_d43be0c8677d086972f64860ef9c5a23
#
_entry.id   d43be0c8677d086972f64860ef9c5a23
#
_cell.length_a   1.000
_cell.length_b   1.000
_cell.length_c   1.000
_cell.angle_alpha   90.00
_cell.angle_beta   90.00
_cell.angle_gamma   90.00
#
_symmetry.space_group_name_H-M   'P 1'
#
loop_
_entity.id
_entity.type
_entity.pdbx_description
1 polymer ?
#
loop_
_entity_poly.entity_id
_entity_poly.type
_entity_poly.pdbx_seq_one_letter_code
_entity_poly.pdbx_strand_id
1 'polypeptide(L)'
;MTGPELVYLLAVGIYFIFFLLFSRYFFWKRYSETRFWNKRPNLSLAGVKKIAAERKKQLPFFSILIPARNEAEVIEKTIRHMTGLKYDPTRFEVIVVTDAKERQKNVLDQKEYILDTVQFLEYALRGDWKGPLKPHVQELVVGLLADLCLAEYKDQACPAEPWLVSLPVAKEPVKHSRVLLYELTSGILKGNGKISLQRVYRLFRRYYPHLQDKDIVRIYPNYLCLAVPIVQLYAVWTGNDHGALMQNLVQYSARANHRITQEIVSRLAAMVGDGVERAIIDMQQSSRLKEALVDIYDFCFPTTQQIVEQVRSELQDAPRVPVVKHIEVPEDFDGQFGGKCLGKPVPSTKGRALNYALPLAVDERTVMYGFYDAESRPDPDVLLYVAYRLLTDEKPVRIFQGPAFQVRNFYDIGPLSKLASLYQTVSHDWYLPIMFRRLPFVGGTNLFIERDLLDKLGGYDSNILTEDLELGTRAYLETGAWPEYLPYPSSEQTPATVKGFYRQRLRWGTGFLQVMDKISQDDKYPQEKKRPLMRELWLKGPIEWSFFQFATLIPPVMMVLWLFGQVDVDIIPNGIRHVIRSFSVIVLSF
;
A
#
# COMPACT_ATOMS: atom_id res chain seq x y z
N MET A 1 -43.08 -36.22 -8.07
CA MET A 1 -42.38 -35.50 -7.01
C MET A 1 -43.31 -34.45 -6.47
N THR A 2 -43.58 -34.48 -5.21
CA THR A 2 -44.32 -33.42 -4.50
C THR A 2 -43.46 -32.17 -4.36
N GLY A 3 -44.06 -31.00 -4.16
CA GLY A 3 -43.29 -29.76 -3.98
C GLY A 3 -42.20 -29.86 -2.89
N PRO A 4 -42.51 -30.48 -1.73
CA PRO A 4 -41.52 -30.71 -0.64
C PRO A 4 -40.34 -31.62 -1.08
N GLU A 5 -40.56 -32.64 -1.86
CA GLU A 5 -39.50 -33.54 -2.37
C GLU A 5 -38.53 -32.77 -3.30
N LEU A 6 -39.05 -31.88 -4.13
CA LEU A 6 -38.24 -31.05 -5.01
C LEU A 6 -37.35 -30.09 -4.22
N VAL A 7 -37.90 -29.41 -3.19
CA VAL A 7 -37.15 -28.50 -2.30
C VAL A 7 -36.05 -29.25 -1.56
N TYR A 8 -36.34 -30.47 -1.06
CA TYR A 8 -35.36 -31.33 -0.41
C TYR A 8 -34.21 -31.70 -1.37
N LEU A 9 -34.52 -32.13 -2.58
CA LEU A 9 -33.53 -32.52 -3.58
C LEU A 9 -32.65 -31.37 -4.01
N LEU A 10 -33.23 -30.15 -4.16
CA LEU A 10 -32.50 -28.91 -4.41
C LEU A 10 -31.60 -28.56 -3.24
N ALA A 11 -32.07 -28.63 -1.99
CA ALA A 11 -31.28 -28.35 -0.82
C ALA A 11 -30.08 -29.30 -0.70
N VAL A 12 -30.31 -30.62 -0.86
CA VAL A 12 -29.24 -31.63 -0.83
C VAL A 12 -28.22 -31.38 -1.96
N GLY A 13 -28.70 -31.07 -3.16
CA GLY A 13 -27.84 -30.74 -4.30
C GLY A 13 -26.96 -29.51 -4.02
N ILE A 14 -27.53 -28.44 -3.47
CA ILE A 14 -26.83 -27.23 -3.08
C ILE A 14 -25.77 -27.52 -2.02
N TYR A 15 -26.10 -28.30 -0.97
CA TYR A 15 -25.13 -28.67 0.05
C TYR A 15 -24.02 -29.57 -0.46
N PHE A 16 -24.33 -30.47 -1.37
CA PHE A 16 -23.31 -31.29 -2.03
C PHE A 16 -22.36 -30.44 -2.85
N ILE A 17 -22.89 -29.46 -3.59
CA ILE A 17 -22.07 -28.49 -4.31
C ILE A 17 -21.17 -27.68 -3.34
N PHE A 18 -21.72 -27.20 -2.22
CA PHE A 18 -20.94 -26.51 -1.20
C PHE A 18 -19.85 -27.41 -0.61
N PHE A 19 -20.17 -28.65 -0.30
CA PHE A 19 -19.18 -29.62 0.19
C PHE A 19 -18.05 -29.83 -0.84
N LEU A 20 -18.37 -29.98 -2.11
CA LEU A 20 -17.38 -30.12 -3.17
C LEU A 20 -16.53 -28.85 -3.30
N LEU A 21 -17.16 -27.66 -3.24
CA LEU A 21 -16.45 -26.39 -3.29
C LEU A 21 -15.52 -26.19 -2.09
N PHE A 22 -15.93 -26.63 -0.90
CA PHE A 22 -15.11 -26.55 0.31
C PHE A 22 -13.98 -27.57 0.30
N SER A 23 -14.26 -28.81 -0.12
CA SER A 23 -13.25 -29.86 -0.20
C SER A 23 -12.12 -29.53 -1.19
N ARG A 24 -12.41 -28.77 -2.26
CA ARG A 24 -11.38 -28.33 -3.22
C ARG A 24 -10.24 -27.54 -2.57
N TYR A 25 -10.51 -26.73 -1.50
CA TYR A 25 -9.48 -25.99 -0.79
C TYR A 25 -8.45 -26.90 -0.13
N PHE A 26 -8.85 -28.04 0.42
CA PHE A 26 -7.93 -29.03 0.98
C PHE A 26 -7.03 -29.63 -0.10
N PHE A 27 -7.58 -29.92 -1.30
CA PHE A 27 -6.79 -30.40 -2.42
C PHE A 27 -5.82 -29.34 -2.92
N TRP A 28 -6.24 -28.09 -3.00
CA TRP A 28 -5.39 -26.98 -3.43
C TRP A 28 -4.25 -26.75 -2.44
N LYS A 29 -4.55 -26.70 -1.15
CA LYS A 29 -3.54 -26.60 -0.08
C LYS A 29 -2.53 -27.72 -0.19
N ARG A 30 -2.99 -28.98 -0.20
CA ARG A 30 -2.11 -30.14 -0.30
C ARG A 30 -1.26 -30.12 -1.57
N TYR A 31 -1.82 -29.73 -2.70
CA TYR A 31 -1.08 -29.59 -3.94
C TYR A 31 0.00 -28.51 -3.83
N SER A 32 -0.34 -27.32 -3.34
CA SER A 32 0.59 -26.20 -3.13
C SER A 32 1.73 -26.61 -2.19
N GLU A 33 1.40 -27.16 -1.03
CA GLU A 33 2.39 -27.62 -0.05
C GLU A 33 3.34 -28.68 -0.61
N THR A 34 2.79 -29.75 -1.19
CA THR A 34 3.62 -30.90 -1.63
C THR A 34 4.44 -30.63 -2.88
N ARG A 35 3.99 -29.74 -3.76
CA ARG A 35 4.69 -29.46 -5.02
C ARG A 35 5.65 -28.29 -4.95
N PHE A 36 5.38 -27.32 -4.06
CA PHE A 36 6.13 -26.07 -4.02
C PHE A 36 6.71 -25.77 -2.65
N TRP A 37 5.88 -25.57 -1.63
CA TRP A 37 6.35 -25.11 -0.32
C TRP A 37 7.33 -26.07 0.36
N ASN A 38 6.98 -27.35 0.42
CA ASN A 38 7.84 -28.38 1.04
C ASN A 38 9.09 -28.71 0.20
N LYS A 39 9.15 -28.24 -1.02
CA LYS A 39 10.30 -28.43 -1.92
C LYS A 39 11.17 -27.19 -2.08
N ARG A 40 10.91 -26.15 -1.31
CA ARG A 40 11.79 -24.96 -1.30
C ARG A 40 13.20 -25.38 -0.90
N PRO A 41 14.22 -25.12 -1.75
CA PRO A 41 15.58 -25.40 -1.41
C PRO A 41 16.06 -24.42 -0.32
N ASN A 42 16.92 -24.90 0.58
CA ASN A 42 17.63 -24.00 1.49
C ASN A 42 18.83 -23.39 0.73
N LEU A 43 18.70 -22.15 0.34
CA LEU A 43 19.66 -21.45 -0.50
C LEU A 43 20.48 -20.45 0.32
N SER A 44 21.75 -20.33 -0.05
CA SER A 44 22.62 -19.26 0.42
C SER A 44 23.32 -18.60 -0.79
N LEU A 45 23.71 -17.34 -0.65
CA LEU A 45 24.42 -16.63 -1.70
C LEU A 45 25.73 -17.37 -2.10
N ALA A 46 26.46 -17.91 -1.12
CA ALA A 46 27.66 -18.71 -1.37
C ALA A 46 27.36 -19.97 -2.19
N GLY A 47 26.24 -20.66 -1.86
CA GLY A 47 25.78 -21.83 -2.61
C GLY A 47 25.43 -21.51 -4.05
N VAL A 48 24.68 -20.43 -4.28
CA VAL A 48 24.31 -20.00 -5.63
C VAL A 48 25.54 -19.54 -6.45
N LYS A 49 26.50 -18.85 -5.81
CA LYS A 49 27.79 -18.50 -6.44
C LYS A 49 28.59 -19.74 -6.84
N LYS A 50 28.63 -20.77 -6.00
CA LYS A 50 29.30 -22.05 -6.31
C LYS A 50 28.64 -22.74 -7.51
N ILE A 51 27.32 -22.82 -7.57
CA ILE A 51 26.57 -23.39 -8.70
C ILE A 51 26.88 -22.60 -9.99
N ALA A 52 26.91 -21.27 -9.94
CA ALA A 52 27.25 -20.44 -11.09
C ALA A 52 28.65 -20.77 -11.63
N ALA A 53 29.65 -20.89 -10.73
CA ALA A 53 31.02 -21.25 -11.08
C ALA A 53 31.11 -22.66 -11.69
N GLU A 54 30.46 -23.66 -11.11
CA GLU A 54 30.38 -25.04 -11.61
C GLU A 54 29.75 -25.11 -13.01
N ARG A 55 28.74 -24.30 -13.26
CA ARG A 55 28.07 -24.20 -14.56
C ARG A 55 28.77 -23.26 -15.55
N LYS A 56 29.88 -22.62 -15.16
CA LYS A 56 30.60 -21.61 -15.95
C LYS A 56 29.69 -20.46 -16.42
N LYS A 57 28.71 -20.08 -15.61
CA LYS A 57 27.79 -18.98 -15.84
C LYS A 57 28.05 -17.83 -14.86
N GLN A 58 27.76 -16.62 -15.27
CA GLN A 58 27.74 -15.49 -14.34
C GLN A 58 26.45 -15.52 -13.49
N LEU A 59 26.51 -14.90 -12.29
CA LEU A 59 25.30 -14.64 -11.51
C LEU A 59 24.37 -13.74 -12.33
N PRO A 60 23.07 -14.10 -12.44
CA PRO A 60 22.09 -13.28 -13.13
C PRO A 60 22.04 -11.86 -12.54
N PHE A 61 21.82 -10.88 -13.39
CA PHE A 61 21.55 -9.50 -12.98
C PHE A 61 20.05 -9.23 -13.05
N PHE A 62 19.49 -8.58 -11.99
CA PHE A 62 18.07 -8.28 -11.88
C PHE A 62 17.85 -6.77 -11.84
N SER A 63 16.87 -6.26 -12.58
CA SER A 63 16.34 -4.91 -12.39
C SER A 63 14.95 -4.99 -11.76
N ILE A 64 14.81 -4.46 -10.54
CA ILE A 64 13.56 -4.43 -9.81
C ILE A 64 12.89 -3.08 -10.07
N LEU A 65 11.72 -3.10 -10.69
CA LEU A 65 10.94 -1.89 -11.00
C LEU A 65 9.75 -1.75 -10.05
N ILE A 66 9.60 -0.54 -9.49
CA ILE A 66 8.56 -0.20 -8.52
C ILE A 66 7.84 1.06 -9.02
N PRO A 67 6.75 0.93 -9.78
CA PRO A 67 5.92 2.08 -10.12
C PRO A 67 5.18 2.57 -8.87
N ALA A 68 5.33 3.86 -8.57
CA ALA A 68 4.82 4.48 -7.37
C ALA A 68 4.21 5.85 -7.68
N ARG A 69 2.94 6.05 -7.31
CA ARG A 69 2.23 7.31 -7.44
C ARG A 69 1.28 7.50 -6.28
N ASN A 70 1.40 8.61 -5.55
CA ASN A 70 0.69 8.87 -4.29
C ASN A 70 0.98 7.80 -3.21
N GLU A 71 2.24 7.35 -3.13
CA GLU A 71 2.70 6.26 -2.26
C GLU A 71 3.76 6.72 -1.24
N ALA A 72 3.77 8.03 -0.93
CA ALA A 72 4.74 8.62 0.00
C ALA A 72 4.80 7.93 1.37
N GLU A 73 3.65 7.41 1.86
CA GLU A 73 3.56 6.74 3.18
C GLU A 73 4.28 5.38 3.25
N VAL A 74 4.41 4.71 2.12
CA VAL A 74 4.88 3.31 2.09
C VAL A 74 6.19 3.10 1.35
N ILE A 75 6.50 3.97 0.37
CA ILE A 75 7.61 3.76 -0.58
C ILE A 75 8.98 3.70 0.08
N GLU A 76 9.26 4.52 1.10
CA GLU A 76 10.53 4.47 1.84
C GLU A 76 10.83 3.06 2.37
N LYS A 77 9.84 2.48 3.07
CA LYS A 77 9.98 1.15 3.69
C LYS A 77 10.14 0.06 2.65
N THR A 78 9.55 0.25 1.48
CA THR A 78 9.68 -0.69 0.35
C THR A 78 11.06 -0.62 -0.26
N ILE A 79 11.60 0.58 -0.53
CA ILE A 79 12.97 0.74 -1.04
C ILE A 79 13.97 0.12 -0.06
N ARG A 80 13.88 0.44 1.25
CA ARG A 80 14.77 -0.13 2.27
C ARG A 80 14.67 -1.65 2.38
N HIS A 81 13.47 -2.21 2.20
CA HIS A 81 13.29 -3.66 2.16
C HIS A 81 13.91 -4.29 0.91
N MET A 82 13.68 -3.70 -0.27
CA MET A 82 14.22 -4.19 -1.53
C MET A 82 15.76 -4.15 -1.54
N THR A 83 16.35 -3.09 -1.01
CA THR A 83 17.81 -2.98 -0.90
C THR A 83 18.43 -3.96 0.09
N GLY A 84 17.62 -4.53 0.99
CA GLY A 84 18.02 -5.55 1.97
C GLY A 84 17.79 -7.00 1.52
N LEU A 85 17.43 -7.27 0.26
CA LEU A 85 17.28 -8.63 -0.25
C LEU A 85 18.59 -9.40 -0.18
N LYS A 86 18.51 -10.69 0.15
CA LYS A 86 19.66 -11.57 0.31
C LYS A 86 20.23 -12.00 -1.04
N TYR A 87 20.84 -11.07 -1.74
CA TYR A 87 21.53 -11.32 -3.01
C TYR A 87 22.81 -10.48 -3.08
N ASP A 88 23.61 -10.68 -4.13
CA ASP A 88 24.81 -9.85 -4.34
C ASP A 88 24.39 -8.44 -4.75
N PRO A 89 24.66 -7.39 -3.95
CA PRO A 89 24.18 -6.03 -4.23
C PRO A 89 24.76 -5.45 -5.54
N THR A 90 25.83 -6.02 -6.07
CA THR A 90 26.38 -5.62 -7.37
C THR A 90 25.68 -6.31 -8.55
N ARG A 91 24.72 -7.19 -8.28
CA ARG A 91 24.00 -8.00 -9.27
C ARG A 91 22.50 -7.74 -9.32
N PHE A 92 22.06 -6.67 -8.71
CA PHE A 92 20.72 -6.16 -8.91
C PHE A 92 20.65 -4.65 -8.65
N GLU A 93 19.60 -4.05 -9.14
CA GLU A 93 19.28 -2.64 -8.94
C GLU A 93 17.79 -2.47 -8.60
N VAL A 94 17.45 -1.36 -7.97
CA VAL A 94 16.07 -0.98 -7.64
C VAL A 94 15.74 0.31 -8.37
N ILE A 95 14.71 0.30 -9.19
CA ILE A 95 14.26 1.43 -10.02
C ILE A 95 12.88 1.85 -9.55
N VAL A 96 12.78 3.02 -8.96
CA VAL A 96 11.48 3.58 -8.57
C VAL A 96 11.00 4.52 -9.67
N VAL A 97 9.76 4.31 -10.09
CA VAL A 97 9.16 5.06 -11.21
C VAL A 97 8.00 5.90 -10.68
N THR A 98 8.15 7.22 -10.68
CA THR A 98 7.12 8.18 -10.27
C THR A 98 6.44 8.86 -11.45
N ASP A 99 5.39 9.63 -11.21
CA ASP A 99 4.62 10.30 -12.27
C ASP A 99 4.62 11.83 -12.02
N ALA A 100 5.02 12.61 -13.01
CA ALA A 100 5.09 14.08 -12.95
C ALA A 100 3.76 14.75 -12.57
N LYS A 101 2.62 14.11 -12.84
CA LYS A 101 1.30 14.62 -12.45
C LYS A 101 1.09 14.67 -10.93
N GLU A 102 1.76 13.79 -10.17
CA GLU A 102 1.71 13.87 -8.70
C GLU A 102 2.32 15.20 -8.23
N ARG A 103 3.50 15.54 -8.76
CA ARG A 103 4.19 16.79 -8.42
C ARG A 103 3.38 18.02 -8.83
N GLN A 104 2.79 18.02 -10.03
CA GLN A 104 1.98 19.15 -10.50
C GLN A 104 0.74 19.35 -9.64
N LYS A 105 0.04 18.24 -9.30
CA LYS A 105 -1.09 18.29 -8.39
C LYS A 105 -0.67 18.80 -7.01
N ASN A 106 0.45 18.33 -6.49
CA ASN A 106 0.98 18.76 -5.19
C ASN A 106 1.26 20.27 -5.15
N VAL A 107 1.79 20.85 -6.23
CA VAL A 107 2.00 22.32 -6.32
C VAL A 107 0.69 23.10 -6.27
N LEU A 108 -0.37 22.58 -6.91
CA LEU A 108 -1.70 23.20 -6.87
C LEU A 108 -2.33 23.07 -5.46
N ASP A 109 -2.29 21.86 -4.90
CA ASP A 109 -2.78 21.58 -3.56
C ASP A 109 -2.03 22.44 -2.51
N GLN A 110 -0.71 22.61 -2.64
CA GLN A 110 0.09 23.46 -1.76
C GLN A 110 -0.43 24.91 -1.74
N LYS A 111 -0.69 25.48 -2.92
CA LYS A 111 -1.23 26.85 -3.01
C LYS A 111 -2.58 26.97 -2.32
N GLU A 112 -3.51 26.06 -2.62
CA GLU A 112 -4.84 26.04 -2.02
C GLU A 112 -4.78 25.87 -0.50
N TYR A 113 -4.00 24.91 -0.02
CA TYR A 113 -3.91 24.57 1.40
C TYR A 113 -3.27 25.69 2.23
N ILE A 114 -2.25 26.36 1.68
CA ILE A 114 -1.63 27.53 2.33
C ILE A 114 -2.62 28.68 2.41
N LEU A 115 -3.34 29.00 1.32
CA LEU A 115 -4.34 30.06 1.31
C LEU A 115 -5.47 29.80 2.32
N ASP A 116 -6.03 28.59 2.33
CA ASP A 116 -7.05 28.17 3.29
C ASP A 116 -6.53 28.32 4.75
N THR A 117 -5.26 27.97 4.98
CA THR A 117 -4.65 28.02 6.32
C THR A 117 -4.41 29.45 6.77
N VAL A 118 -3.90 30.32 5.90
CA VAL A 118 -3.70 31.75 6.20
C VAL A 118 -5.04 32.40 6.52
N GLN A 119 -6.07 32.15 5.74
CA GLN A 119 -7.41 32.66 5.99
C GLN A 119 -7.96 32.18 7.33
N PHE A 120 -7.80 30.90 7.64
CA PHE A 120 -8.21 30.36 8.94
C PHE A 120 -7.50 31.07 10.09
N LEU A 121 -6.17 31.20 10.03
CA LEU A 121 -5.37 31.81 11.09
C LEU A 121 -5.75 33.28 11.33
N GLU A 122 -6.04 34.02 10.27
CA GLU A 122 -6.51 35.41 10.37
C GLU A 122 -7.82 35.51 11.17
N TYR A 123 -8.82 34.70 10.81
CA TYR A 123 -10.11 34.68 11.51
C TYR A 123 -10.01 34.12 12.93
N ALA A 124 -9.21 33.06 13.13
CA ALA A 124 -9.01 32.44 14.42
C ALA A 124 -8.36 33.38 15.45
N LEU A 125 -7.34 34.15 15.05
CA LEU A 125 -6.69 35.13 15.91
C LEU A 125 -7.58 36.30 16.28
N ARG A 126 -8.56 36.65 15.42
CA ARG A 126 -9.59 37.68 15.74
C ARG A 126 -10.76 37.12 16.59
N GLY A 127 -10.85 35.80 16.74
CA GLY A 127 -11.98 35.14 17.41
C GLY A 127 -13.23 35.02 16.56
N ASP A 128 -13.13 35.24 15.26
CA ASP A 128 -14.27 35.30 14.33
C ASP A 128 -14.50 34.03 13.53
N TRP A 129 -13.71 32.98 13.71
CA TRP A 129 -13.86 31.73 12.97
C TRP A 129 -15.17 31.02 13.31
N LYS A 130 -15.93 30.67 12.30
CA LYS A 130 -17.18 29.89 12.44
C LYS A 130 -17.22 28.80 11.36
N GLY A 131 -17.26 27.54 11.81
CA GLY A 131 -17.46 26.41 10.93
C GLY A 131 -16.46 25.28 11.14
N PRO A 132 -16.69 24.14 10.47
CA PRO A 132 -15.77 23.01 10.54
C PRO A 132 -14.45 23.34 9.85
N LEU A 133 -13.36 22.88 10.43
CA LEU A 133 -12.03 23.03 9.85
C LEU A 133 -11.81 21.99 8.75
N LYS A 134 -11.30 22.42 7.59
CA LYS A 134 -10.89 21.48 6.54
C LYS A 134 -9.71 20.62 7.04
N PRO A 135 -9.66 19.31 6.70
CA PRO A 135 -8.61 18.42 7.22
C PRO A 135 -7.18 18.89 6.95
N HIS A 136 -6.90 19.43 5.76
CA HIS A 136 -5.58 19.92 5.41
C HIS A 136 -5.18 21.19 6.20
N VAL A 137 -6.14 22.07 6.51
CA VAL A 137 -5.89 23.24 7.37
C VAL A 137 -5.54 22.76 8.79
N GLN A 138 -6.26 21.76 9.31
CA GLN A 138 -5.92 21.17 10.60
C GLN A 138 -4.47 20.67 10.63
N GLU A 139 -4.05 19.92 9.61
CA GLU A 139 -2.70 19.36 9.56
C GLU A 139 -1.63 20.46 9.52
N LEU A 140 -1.81 21.49 8.69
CA LEU A 140 -0.86 22.62 8.61
C LEU A 140 -0.83 23.46 9.90
N VAL A 141 -1.97 23.73 10.51
CA VAL A 141 -2.04 24.45 11.80
C VAL A 141 -1.36 23.67 12.90
N VAL A 142 -1.63 22.37 13.03
CA VAL A 142 -0.97 21.52 14.04
C VAL A 142 0.55 21.47 13.81
N GLY A 143 0.99 21.37 12.56
CA GLY A 143 2.41 21.42 12.20
C GLY A 143 3.06 22.75 12.60
N LEU A 144 2.44 23.88 12.25
CA LEU A 144 2.94 25.21 12.59
C LEU A 144 3.01 25.44 14.10
N LEU A 145 1.97 25.06 14.83
CA LEU A 145 1.97 25.17 16.29
C LEU A 145 3.01 24.24 16.94
N ALA A 146 3.24 23.04 16.39
CA ALA A 146 4.29 22.15 16.87
C ALA A 146 5.69 22.77 16.69
N ASP A 147 5.94 23.41 15.55
CA ASP A 147 7.20 24.09 15.30
C ASP A 147 7.44 25.28 16.23
N LEU A 148 6.43 26.12 16.38
CA LEU A 148 6.50 27.26 17.30
C LEU A 148 6.71 26.81 18.75
N CYS A 149 6.01 25.76 19.17
CA CYS A 149 6.16 25.18 20.50
C CYS A 149 7.57 24.65 20.73
N LEU A 150 8.17 23.95 19.76
CA LEU A 150 9.54 23.43 19.88
C LEU A 150 10.60 24.56 19.83
N ALA A 151 10.37 25.62 19.07
CA ALA A 151 11.25 26.77 19.01
C ALA A 151 11.28 27.48 20.38
N GLU A 152 10.10 27.78 20.95
CA GLU A 152 9.99 28.36 22.28
C GLU A 152 10.65 27.51 23.36
N TYR A 153 10.44 26.20 23.25
CA TYR A 153 11.04 25.26 24.19
C TYR A 153 12.56 25.27 24.16
N LYS A 154 13.20 25.45 23.01
CA LYS A 154 14.65 25.56 22.86
C LYS A 154 15.19 26.87 23.42
N ASP A 155 14.49 27.98 23.16
CA ASP A 155 14.89 29.30 23.58
C ASP A 155 14.76 29.49 25.12
N GLN A 156 13.82 28.76 25.72
CA GLN A 156 13.57 28.76 27.15
C GLN A 156 14.32 27.67 27.93
N ALA A 157 15.37 27.05 27.36
CA ALA A 157 16.19 26.06 28.09
C ALA A 157 16.56 26.56 29.47
N CYS A 158 15.57 26.52 30.36
CA CYS A 158 15.61 27.09 31.68
C CYS A 158 16.28 26.08 32.63
N PRO A 159 17.31 26.44 33.38
CA PRO A 159 18.01 25.55 34.30
C PRO A 159 17.12 24.96 35.40
N ALA A 160 15.89 25.48 35.56
CA ALA A 160 14.98 25.11 36.63
C ALA A 160 14.19 23.80 36.43
N GLU A 161 14.18 23.21 35.23
CA GLU A 161 13.43 21.95 34.97
C GLU A 161 14.34 20.88 34.36
N PRO A 162 15.01 20.05 35.19
CA PRO A 162 15.98 19.04 34.76
C PRO A 162 15.41 17.96 33.78
N TRP A 163 14.09 17.77 33.77
CA TRP A 163 13.42 16.81 32.89
C TRP A 163 13.37 17.26 31.43
N LEU A 164 13.46 18.56 31.19
CA LEU A 164 13.53 19.15 29.84
C LEU A 164 14.86 18.83 29.15
N VAL A 165 15.94 18.78 29.91
CA VAL A 165 17.30 18.44 29.43
C VAL A 165 17.40 16.97 29.03
N SER A 166 16.50 16.12 29.51
CA SER A 166 16.47 14.67 29.21
C SER A 166 15.72 14.31 27.94
N LEU A 167 15.12 15.29 27.25
CA LEU A 167 14.55 15.02 25.93
C LEU A 167 15.67 14.74 24.89
N PRO A 168 15.52 13.75 24.04
CA PRO A 168 16.49 13.46 22.98
C PRO A 168 16.76 14.63 22.03
N VAL A 169 15.94 15.70 22.10
CA VAL A 169 16.04 16.95 21.33
C VAL A 169 17.44 17.61 21.43
N ALA A 170 18.16 17.41 22.52
CA ALA A 170 19.48 18.01 22.70
C ALA A 170 20.61 17.31 21.92
N LYS A 171 20.39 16.07 21.46
CA LYS A 171 21.43 15.24 20.84
C LYS A 171 21.07 14.68 19.44
N GLU A 172 19.83 14.87 18.97
CA GLU A 172 19.34 14.29 17.70
C GLU A 172 18.75 15.36 16.76
N PRO A 173 18.59 15.03 15.46
CA PRO A 173 18.05 15.97 14.48
C PRO A 173 16.68 16.50 14.92
N VAL A 174 16.53 17.80 14.94
CA VAL A 174 15.28 18.56 15.24
C VAL A 174 14.07 17.98 14.50
N LYS A 175 14.32 17.38 13.36
CA LYS A 175 13.32 16.74 12.48
C LYS A 175 12.50 15.66 13.22
N HIS A 176 13.13 14.77 13.98
CA HIS A 176 12.41 13.67 14.67
C HIS A 176 11.49 14.17 15.79
N SER A 177 11.92 15.15 16.57
CA SER A 177 11.09 15.74 17.63
C SER A 177 9.87 16.47 17.07
N ARG A 178 10.02 17.18 15.96
CA ARG A 178 8.95 17.85 15.23
C ARG A 178 7.88 16.85 14.79
N VAL A 179 8.30 15.79 14.07
CA VAL A 179 7.40 14.74 13.58
C VAL A 179 6.68 14.06 14.74
N LEU A 180 7.40 13.72 15.81
CA LEU A 180 6.81 13.03 16.95
C LEU A 180 5.77 13.90 17.65
N LEU A 181 6.05 15.18 17.90
CA LEU A 181 5.09 16.11 18.53
C LEU A 181 3.87 16.31 17.62
N TYR A 182 4.06 16.50 16.34
CA TYR A 182 2.99 16.59 15.34
C TYR A 182 2.10 15.34 15.33
N GLU A 183 2.67 14.14 15.20
CA GLU A 183 1.91 12.89 15.15
C GLU A 183 1.18 12.58 16.47
N LEU A 184 1.79 12.91 17.62
CA LEU A 184 1.14 12.78 18.92
C LEU A 184 -0.06 13.73 19.02
N THR A 185 0.12 15.01 18.66
CA THR A 185 -0.94 16.02 18.71
C THR A 185 -2.09 15.69 17.76
N SER A 186 -1.79 15.36 16.50
CA SER A 186 -2.79 14.89 15.53
C SER A 186 -3.51 13.64 16.03
N GLY A 187 -2.79 12.73 16.68
CA GLY A 187 -3.39 11.53 17.28
C GLY A 187 -4.35 11.82 18.41
N ILE A 188 -4.03 12.80 19.27
CA ILE A 188 -4.87 13.26 20.36
C ILE A 188 -6.15 13.91 19.81
N LEU A 189 -6.02 14.80 18.83
CA LEU A 189 -7.15 15.48 18.19
C LEU A 189 -8.09 14.48 17.49
N LYS A 190 -7.57 13.55 16.71
CA LYS A 190 -8.34 12.49 16.03
C LYS A 190 -8.99 11.51 17.02
N GLY A 191 -8.41 11.32 18.20
CA GLY A 191 -8.92 10.48 19.29
C GLY A 191 -9.80 11.19 20.32
N ASN A 192 -10.24 12.42 20.04
CA ASN A 192 -11.02 13.25 20.96
C ASN A 192 -10.38 13.34 22.36
N GLY A 193 -9.11 13.68 22.41
CA GLY A 193 -8.32 13.79 23.65
C GLY A 193 -7.67 12.48 24.12
N LYS A 194 -7.97 11.35 23.49
CA LYS A 194 -7.42 10.04 23.87
C LYS A 194 -6.34 9.58 22.90
N ILE A 195 -5.23 9.13 23.45
CA ILE A 195 -4.21 8.41 22.69
C ILE A 195 -3.85 7.12 23.42
N SER A 196 -3.90 5.98 22.71
CA SER A 196 -3.54 4.71 23.33
C SER A 196 -2.03 4.61 23.55
N LEU A 197 -1.61 4.07 24.69
CA LEU A 197 -0.21 3.79 24.97
C LEU A 197 0.46 2.97 23.86
N GLN A 198 -0.25 2.00 23.29
CA GLN A 198 0.25 1.19 22.20
C GLN A 198 0.59 2.03 20.95
N ARG A 199 -0.19 3.10 20.66
CA ARG A 199 0.13 4.05 19.59
C ARG A 199 1.35 4.89 19.94
N VAL A 200 1.44 5.38 21.19
CA VAL A 200 2.61 6.11 21.69
C VAL A 200 3.88 5.28 21.51
N TYR A 201 3.88 4.02 21.98
CA TYR A 201 5.03 3.13 21.82
C TYR A 201 5.41 2.91 20.35
N ARG A 202 4.43 2.71 19.46
CA ARG A 202 4.69 2.57 18.01
C ARG A 202 5.34 3.81 17.42
N LEU A 203 4.89 5.01 17.80
CA LEU A 203 5.47 6.26 17.33
C LEU A 203 6.91 6.43 17.81
N PHE A 204 7.15 6.24 19.10
CA PHE A 204 8.51 6.36 19.65
C PHE A 204 9.48 5.36 19.03
N ARG A 205 9.10 4.09 18.90
CA ARG A 205 9.96 3.08 18.28
C ARG A 205 10.20 3.34 16.79
N ARG A 206 9.30 4.04 16.11
CA ARG A 206 9.47 4.42 14.71
C ARG A 206 10.56 5.47 14.53
N TYR A 207 10.59 6.48 15.39
CA TYR A 207 11.54 7.59 15.29
C TYR A 207 12.79 7.41 16.15
N TYR A 208 12.71 6.62 17.20
CA TYR A 208 13.79 6.32 18.14
C TYR A 208 13.88 4.81 18.40
N PRO A 209 14.31 4.02 17.41
CA PRO A 209 14.30 2.55 17.51
C PRO A 209 15.23 1.98 18.59
N HIS A 210 16.19 2.78 19.06
CA HIS A 210 17.14 2.41 20.12
C HIS A 210 16.56 2.55 21.53
N LEU A 211 15.42 3.25 21.71
CA LEU A 211 14.81 3.43 23.02
C LEU A 211 14.13 2.13 23.51
N GLN A 212 14.38 1.78 24.77
CA GLN A 212 13.67 0.70 25.45
C GLN A 212 12.32 1.20 25.99
N ASP A 213 11.40 0.29 26.29
CA ASP A 213 10.07 0.64 26.80
C ASP A 213 10.10 1.50 28.06
N LYS A 214 11.05 1.22 28.97
CA LYS A 214 11.27 2.03 30.18
C LYS A 214 11.65 3.49 29.88
N ASP A 215 12.39 3.71 28.78
CA ASP A 215 12.80 5.05 28.38
C ASP A 215 11.63 5.79 27.74
N ILE A 216 10.82 5.09 26.93
CA ILE A 216 9.60 5.64 26.34
C ILE A 216 8.62 6.07 27.43
N VAL A 217 8.37 5.22 28.44
CA VAL A 217 7.48 5.55 29.58
C VAL A 217 7.95 6.81 30.32
N ARG A 218 9.25 7.03 30.40
CA ARG A 218 9.83 8.21 31.08
C ARG A 218 9.70 9.47 30.23
N ILE A 219 9.77 9.37 28.91
CA ILE A 219 9.90 10.52 27.99
C ILE A 219 8.54 10.97 27.44
N TYR A 220 7.62 10.04 27.11
CA TYR A 220 6.39 10.41 26.43
C TYR A 220 5.50 11.41 27.19
N PRO A 221 5.43 11.43 28.56
CA PRO A 221 4.64 12.42 29.26
C PRO A 221 5.07 13.86 28.97
N ASN A 222 6.36 14.08 28.72
CA ASN A 222 6.90 15.40 28.42
C ASN A 222 6.41 15.90 27.05
N TYR A 223 6.39 15.02 26.03
CA TYR A 223 5.79 15.34 24.74
C TYR A 223 4.28 15.60 24.83
N LEU A 224 3.57 14.90 25.73
CA LEU A 224 2.16 15.19 25.97
C LEU A 224 1.98 16.57 26.63
N CYS A 225 2.86 16.97 27.54
CA CYS A 225 2.85 18.33 28.11
C CYS A 225 3.06 19.40 27.01
N LEU A 226 3.92 19.16 26.03
CA LEU A 226 4.12 20.05 24.87
C LEU A 226 2.92 20.05 23.91
N ALA A 227 2.20 18.93 23.79
CA ALA A 227 1.00 18.85 22.95
C ALA A 227 -0.20 19.60 23.53
N VAL A 228 -0.28 19.77 24.87
CA VAL A 228 -1.40 20.43 25.55
C VAL A 228 -1.65 21.86 25.04
N PRO A 229 -0.67 22.78 24.97
CA PRO A 229 -0.86 24.13 24.44
C PRO A 229 -1.44 24.11 23.02
N ILE A 230 -0.97 23.22 22.16
CA ILE A 230 -1.42 23.09 20.77
C ILE A 230 -2.88 22.66 20.72
N VAL A 231 -3.24 21.64 21.52
CA VAL A 231 -4.61 21.13 21.61
C VAL A 231 -5.56 22.19 22.17
N GLN A 232 -5.12 22.95 23.16
CA GLN A 232 -5.92 24.04 23.76
C GLN A 232 -6.21 25.14 22.74
N LEU A 233 -5.19 25.63 22.04
CA LEU A 233 -5.35 26.67 21.01
C LEU A 233 -6.27 26.17 19.87
N TYR A 234 -6.03 24.96 19.39
CA TYR A 234 -6.87 24.37 18.36
C TYR A 234 -8.35 24.30 18.79
N ALA A 235 -8.62 23.86 19.99
CA ALA A 235 -9.99 23.71 20.48
C ALA A 235 -10.67 25.07 20.72
N VAL A 236 -9.94 26.09 21.21
CA VAL A 236 -10.47 27.48 21.31
C VAL A 236 -10.87 28.00 19.93
N TRP A 237 -9.99 27.86 18.94
CA TRP A 237 -10.22 28.41 17.61
C TRP A 237 -11.31 27.70 16.83
N THR A 238 -11.52 26.41 17.07
CA THR A 238 -12.53 25.62 16.34
C THR A 238 -13.88 25.57 17.04
N GLY A 239 -14.00 26.10 18.26
CA GLY A 239 -15.23 26.03 19.04
C GLY A 239 -15.65 24.61 19.44
N ASN A 240 -14.72 23.65 19.34
CA ASN A 240 -14.97 22.27 19.74
C ASN A 240 -15.15 22.18 21.26
N ASP A 241 -15.96 21.21 21.71
CA ASP A 241 -16.21 20.98 23.13
C ASP A 241 -14.91 20.72 23.89
N HIS A 242 -14.43 21.76 24.56
CA HIS A 242 -13.23 21.73 25.38
C HIS A 242 -13.31 20.69 26.49
N GLY A 243 -14.49 20.42 27.04
CA GLY A 243 -14.66 19.60 28.21
C GLY A 243 -14.14 18.17 28.02
N ALA A 244 -14.62 17.50 27.00
CA ALA A 244 -14.24 16.10 26.73
C ALA A 244 -12.78 15.96 26.30
N LEU A 245 -12.27 16.91 25.49
CA LEU A 245 -10.90 16.89 24.96
C LEU A 245 -9.87 17.14 26.05
N MET A 246 -10.15 18.08 26.95
CA MET A 246 -9.26 18.47 28.03
C MET A 246 -9.34 17.53 29.24
N GLN A 247 -10.50 16.89 29.53
CA GLN A 247 -10.61 15.92 30.64
C GLN A 247 -9.57 14.82 30.56
N ASN A 248 -9.28 14.32 29.34
CA ASN A 248 -8.29 13.28 29.13
C ASN A 248 -6.84 13.76 29.23
N LEU A 249 -6.61 15.07 29.21
CA LEU A 249 -5.29 15.71 29.28
C LEU A 249 -5.04 16.46 30.61
N VAL A 250 -5.99 16.44 31.54
CA VAL A 250 -5.92 17.19 32.82
C VAL A 250 -4.59 16.96 33.57
N GLN A 251 -4.14 15.71 33.65
CA GLN A 251 -2.88 15.39 34.34
C GLN A 251 -1.63 15.97 33.67
N TYR A 252 -1.70 16.31 32.38
CA TYR A 252 -0.61 16.95 31.64
C TYR A 252 -0.79 18.47 31.59
N SER A 253 -2.03 18.97 31.62
CA SER A 253 -2.33 20.39 31.61
C SER A 253 -1.85 21.10 32.87
N ALA A 254 -1.86 20.42 34.03
CA ALA A 254 -1.31 20.92 35.27
C ALA A 254 0.21 21.19 35.23
N ARG A 255 0.91 20.57 34.27
CA ARG A 255 2.34 20.73 34.02
C ARG A 255 2.63 21.58 32.79
N ALA A 256 1.59 21.96 32.02
CA ALA A 256 1.75 22.75 30.82
C ALA A 256 2.09 24.20 31.19
N ASN A 257 3.09 24.75 30.53
CA ASN A 257 3.51 26.12 30.77
C ASN A 257 2.60 27.10 30.00
N HIS A 258 1.70 27.79 30.69
CA HIS A 258 0.79 28.78 30.07
C HIS A 258 1.52 29.92 29.35
N ARG A 259 2.77 30.22 29.76
CA ARG A 259 3.62 31.20 29.09
C ARG A 259 3.93 30.78 27.65
N ILE A 260 4.15 29.48 27.40
CA ILE A 260 4.39 28.95 26.04
C ILE A 260 3.17 29.23 25.15
N THR A 261 1.97 29.05 25.66
CA THR A 261 0.73 29.32 24.87
C THR A 261 0.63 30.79 24.46
N GLN A 262 0.91 31.71 25.38
CA GLN A 262 0.88 33.17 25.10
C GLN A 262 1.95 33.56 24.08
N GLU A 263 3.15 33.00 24.21
CA GLU A 263 4.27 33.29 23.32
C GLU A 263 4.01 32.74 21.89
N ILE A 264 3.48 31.52 21.77
CA ILE A 264 3.06 30.96 20.49
C ILE A 264 2.03 31.87 19.79
N VAL A 265 1.02 32.35 20.54
CA VAL A 265 -0.02 33.25 19.98
C VAL A 265 0.59 34.56 19.56
N SER A 266 1.49 35.15 20.39
CA SER A 266 2.17 36.40 20.05
C SER A 266 3.02 36.30 18.80
N ARG A 267 3.83 35.27 18.67
CA ARG A 267 4.65 35.00 17.46
C ARG A 267 3.78 34.75 16.23
N LEU A 268 2.73 33.97 16.40
CA LEU A 268 1.81 33.69 15.28
C LEU A 268 1.09 34.96 14.82
N ALA A 269 0.63 35.80 15.77
CA ALA A 269 0.00 37.08 15.46
C ALA A 269 0.95 38.02 14.72
N ALA A 270 2.22 38.07 15.12
CA ALA A 270 3.26 38.84 14.41
C ALA A 270 3.46 38.28 12.97
N MET A 271 3.56 36.96 12.80
CA MET A 271 3.73 36.33 11.48
C MET A 271 2.52 36.57 10.56
N VAL A 272 1.30 36.56 11.11
CA VAL A 272 0.06 36.82 10.38
C VAL A 272 -0.08 38.32 10.06
N GLY A 273 0.27 39.21 11.03
CA GLY A 273 0.17 40.67 10.86
C GLY A 273 1.10 41.24 9.80
N ASP A 274 2.29 40.65 9.64
CA ASP A 274 3.30 41.11 8.68
C ASP A 274 2.95 40.77 7.21
N GLY A 275 1.94 39.94 6.94
CA GLY A 275 1.85 39.39 5.61
C GLY A 275 0.53 38.93 5.02
N VAL A 276 -0.59 38.96 5.75
CA VAL A 276 -1.83 38.32 5.25
C VAL A 276 -2.37 38.99 4.00
N GLU A 277 -2.46 40.31 3.96
CA GLU A 277 -2.92 41.03 2.73
C GLU A 277 -1.97 40.82 1.57
N ARG A 278 -0.67 40.76 1.80
CA ARG A 278 0.35 40.58 0.77
C ARG A 278 0.52 39.12 0.36
N ALA A 279 0.43 38.15 1.29
CA ALA A 279 0.54 36.73 1.00
C ALA A 279 -0.65 36.17 0.21
N ILE A 280 -1.84 36.78 0.33
CA ILE A 280 -3.04 36.39 -0.42
C ILE A 280 -3.02 36.99 -1.85
N ILE A 281 -2.51 38.23 -2.02
CA ILE A 281 -2.56 38.96 -3.30
C ILE A 281 -1.37 38.60 -4.18
N ASP A 282 -0.20 38.33 -3.61
CA ASP A 282 1.00 38.06 -4.41
C ASP A 282 1.78 36.84 -3.89
N MET A 283 1.49 35.69 -4.50
CA MET A 283 2.21 34.42 -4.22
C MET A 283 3.72 34.50 -4.54
N GLN A 284 4.20 35.58 -5.16
CA GLN A 284 5.61 35.81 -5.49
C GLN A 284 6.37 36.50 -4.34
N GLN A 285 5.67 37.14 -3.37
CA GLN A 285 6.34 37.75 -2.23
C GLN A 285 6.60 36.75 -1.11
N SER A 286 7.83 36.69 -0.63
CA SER A 286 8.24 35.88 0.51
C SER A 286 7.78 36.53 1.82
N SER A 287 7.13 35.74 2.69
CA SER A 287 6.83 36.12 4.06
C SER A 287 7.21 34.98 5.00
N ARG A 288 7.56 35.29 6.24
CA ARG A 288 7.93 34.28 7.26
C ARG A 288 6.82 33.23 7.45
N LEU A 289 5.55 33.66 7.42
CA LEU A 289 4.41 32.75 7.53
C LEU A 289 4.33 31.79 6.34
N LYS A 290 4.47 32.33 5.12
CA LYS A 290 4.42 31.53 3.90
C LYS A 290 5.56 30.52 3.87
N GLU A 291 6.77 30.94 4.14
CA GLU A 291 7.95 30.05 4.19
C GLU A 291 7.75 28.92 5.20
N ALA A 292 7.27 29.25 6.41
CA ALA A 292 6.96 28.25 7.43
C ALA A 292 5.86 27.29 6.99
N LEU A 293 4.78 27.79 6.34
CA LEU A 293 3.69 26.93 5.85
C LEU A 293 4.10 26.07 4.67
N VAL A 294 4.98 26.55 3.77
CA VAL A 294 5.55 25.73 2.69
C VAL A 294 6.38 24.59 3.29
N ASP A 295 7.24 24.87 4.24
CA ASP A 295 8.08 23.87 4.90
C ASP A 295 7.24 22.82 5.66
N ILE A 296 6.16 23.25 6.30
CA ILE A 296 5.22 22.37 6.98
C ILE A 296 4.40 21.56 5.97
N TYR A 297 3.99 22.17 4.87
CA TYR A 297 3.26 21.48 3.82
C TYR A 297 4.09 20.33 3.23
N ASP A 298 5.34 20.59 2.85
CA ASP A 298 6.25 19.57 2.31
C ASP A 298 6.51 18.44 3.33
N PHE A 299 6.46 18.77 4.62
CA PHE A 299 6.53 17.79 5.68
C PHE A 299 5.24 16.98 5.86
N CYS A 300 4.07 17.62 5.87
CA CYS A 300 2.77 16.97 6.09
C CYS A 300 2.27 16.20 4.86
N PHE A 301 2.60 16.68 3.66
CA PHE A 301 2.11 16.17 2.38
C PHE A 301 3.26 15.91 1.39
N PRO A 302 4.29 15.13 1.77
CA PRO A 302 5.39 14.86 0.87
C PRO A 302 4.90 14.08 -0.35
N THR A 303 5.48 14.37 -1.51
CA THR A 303 5.25 13.56 -2.70
C THR A 303 6.05 12.25 -2.63
N THR A 304 5.60 11.25 -3.38
CA THR A 304 6.37 10.01 -3.57
C THR A 304 7.78 10.31 -4.03
N GLN A 305 7.95 11.24 -4.97
CA GLN A 305 9.24 11.66 -5.50
C GLN A 305 10.18 12.21 -4.42
N GLN A 306 9.69 13.12 -3.55
CA GLN A 306 10.49 13.69 -2.47
C GLN A 306 11.03 12.61 -1.51
N ILE A 307 10.16 11.64 -1.15
CA ILE A 307 10.58 10.51 -0.31
C ILE A 307 11.59 9.61 -1.02
N VAL A 308 11.39 9.33 -2.30
CA VAL A 308 12.33 8.49 -3.09
C VAL A 308 13.70 9.15 -3.17
N GLU A 309 13.78 10.46 -3.49
CA GLU A 309 15.05 11.18 -3.57
C GLU A 309 15.74 11.29 -2.22
N GLN A 310 15.00 11.50 -1.14
CA GLN A 310 15.56 11.48 0.21
C GLN A 310 16.20 10.12 0.52
N VAL A 311 15.46 9.03 0.32
CA VAL A 311 15.96 7.68 0.61
C VAL A 311 17.14 7.32 -0.29
N ARG A 312 17.08 7.71 -1.57
CA ARG A 312 18.18 7.50 -2.52
C ARG A 312 19.45 8.19 -2.06
N SER A 313 19.38 9.46 -1.64
CA SER A 313 20.54 10.19 -1.13
C SER A 313 21.13 9.56 0.15
N GLU A 314 20.28 9.10 1.07
CA GLU A 314 20.71 8.40 2.29
C GLU A 314 21.41 7.06 2.01
N LEU A 315 20.99 6.35 0.95
CA LEU A 315 21.53 5.04 0.58
C LEU A 315 22.76 5.12 -0.33
N GLN A 316 23.01 6.25 -0.97
CA GLN A 316 24.08 6.41 -1.97
C GLN A 316 25.46 6.10 -1.39
N ASP A 317 25.71 6.49 -0.13
CA ASP A 317 26.99 6.29 0.56
C ASP A 317 26.97 5.04 1.47
N ALA A 318 25.87 4.29 1.51
CA ALA A 318 25.75 3.12 2.36
C ALA A 318 26.54 1.93 1.76
N PRO A 319 27.40 1.26 2.56
CA PRO A 319 28.17 0.13 2.05
C PRO A 319 27.26 -1.08 1.77
N ARG A 320 27.55 -1.80 0.68
CA ARG A 320 26.86 -3.05 0.31
C ARG A 320 25.37 -2.92 0.02
N VAL A 321 24.96 -1.78 -0.53
CA VAL A 321 23.58 -1.53 -0.98
C VAL A 321 23.57 -1.56 -2.52
N PRO A 322 22.52 -2.14 -3.15
CA PRO A 322 22.37 -2.08 -4.60
C PRO A 322 22.11 -0.64 -5.06
N VAL A 323 22.33 -0.38 -6.33
CA VAL A 323 22.03 0.92 -6.93
C VAL A 323 20.52 1.17 -6.86
N VAL A 324 20.15 2.33 -6.33
CA VAL A 324 18.76 2.82 -6.35
C VAL A 324 18.65 3.93 -7.38
N LYS A 325 17.83 3.73 -8.40
CA LYS A 325 17.55 4.71 -9.44
C LYS A 325 16.14 5.28 -9.26
N HIS A 326 15.97 6.52 -9.68
CA HIS A 326 14.66 7.17 -9.75
C HIS A 326 14.40 7.69 -11.17
N ILE A 327 13.19 7.44 -11.67
CA ILE A 327 12.71 7.92 -12.97
C ILE A 327 11.35 8.57 -12.78
N GLU A 328 11.19 9.79 -13.29
CA GLU A 328 9.91 10.48 -13.33
C GLU A 328 9.32 10.40 -14.75
N VAL A 329 8.10 9.89 -14.86
CA VAL A 329 7.38 9.78 -16.15
C VAL A 329 6.75 11.12 -16.50
N PRO A 330 7.07 11.70 -17.68
CA PRO A 330 6.44 12.93 -18.15
C PRO A 330 4.93 12.78 -18.25
N GLU A 331 4.18 13.86 -18.00
CA GLU A 331 2.70 13.83 -18.02
C GLU A 331 2.12 13.51 -19.40
N ASP A 332 2.85 13.85 -20.45
CA ASP A 332 2.46 13.76 -21.86
C ASP A 332 3.03 12.53 -22.59
N PHE A 333 3.71 11.62 -21.87
CA PHE A 333 4.22 10.38 -22.47
C PHE A 333 3.07 9.49 -22.95
N ASP A 334 3.14 8.97 -24.17
CA ASP A 334 2.06 8.24 -24.85
C ASP A 334 1.74 6.86 -24.26
N GLY A 335 2.63 6.31 -23.43
CA GLY A 335 2.46 5.02 -22.77
C GLY A 335 2.92 3.81 -23.59
N GLN A 336 3.46 4.00 -24.77
CA GLN A 336 4.00 2.92 -25.58
C GLN A 336 5.44 2.58 -25.20
N PHE A 337 5.83 1.33 -25.32
CA PHE A 337 7.22 0.92 -25.12
C PHE A 337 8.13 1.60 -26.17
N GLY A 338 9.12 2.37 -25.70
CA GLY A 338 9.93 3.18 -26.60
C GLY A 338 9.17 4.35 -27.26
N GLY A 339 8.03 4.75 -26.66
CA GLY A 339 7.15 5.80 -27.14
C GLY A 339 7.70 7.22 -26.98
N LYS A 340 6.86 8.23 -27.19
CA LYS A 340 7.22 9.64 -27.22
C LYS A 340 6.27 10.52 -26.40
N CYS A 341 6.71 11.74 -26.11
CA CYS A 341 5.87 12.78 -25.52
C CYS A 341 4.96 13.42 -26.59
N LEU A 342 3.67 13.62 -26.25
CA LEU A 342 2.63 14.09 -27.16
C LEU A 342 2.32 15.58 -27.04
N GLY A 343 2.91 16.28 -26.04
CA GLY A 343 2.59 17.69 -25.73
C GLY A 343 1.20 17.90 -25.11
N LYS A 344 0.51 16.83 -24.72
CA LYS A 344 -0.79 16.87 -24.01
C LYS A 344 -0.86 15.77 -22.96
N PRO A 345 -1.51 16.01 -21.81
CA PRO A 345 -1.60 15.04 -20.72
C PRO A 345 -2.23 13.71 -21.16
N VAL A 346 -1.61 12.59 -20.78
CA VAL A 346 -2.06 11.23 -21.05
C VAL A 346 -2.45 10.55 -19.73
N PRO A 347 -3.53 9.77 -19.61
CA PRO A 347 -3.92 9.09 -18.38
C PRO A 347 -2.79 8.28 -17.78
N SER A 348 -2.59 8.40 -16.47
CA SER A 348 -1.55 7.65 -15.77
C SER A 348 -2.00 6.22 -15.49
N THR A 349 -1.24 5.25 -15.99
CA THR A 349 -1.41 3.82 -15.72
C THR A 349 -0.09 3.20 -15.30
N LYS A 350 -0.15 2.05 -14.65
CA LYS A 350 1.05 1.29 -14.26
C LYS A 350 1.85 0.86 -15.48
N GLY A 351 1.19 0.32 -16.50
CA GLY A 351 1.82 -0.08 -17.77
C GLY A 351 2.54 1.09 -18.45
N ARG A 352 1.91 2.29 -18.46
CA ARG A 352 2.55 3.52 -18.99
C ARG A 352 3.84 3.85 -18.26
N ALA A 353 3.84 3.79 -16.93
CA ALA A 353 5.01 4.09 -16.12
C ALA A 353 6.15 3.10 -16.38
N LEU A 354 5.83 1.82 -16.43
CA LEU A 354 6.81 0.77 -16.72
C LEU A 354 7.38 0.88 -18.13
N ASN A 355 6.55 1.13 -19.15
CA ASN A 355 6.99 1.31 -20.53
C ASN A 355 7.93 2.49 -20.72
N TYR A 356 7.82 3.53 -19.91
CA TYR A 356 8.76 4.65 -19.91
C TYR A 356 10.10 4.27 -19.31
N ALA A 357 10.08 3.58 -18.16
CA ALA A 357 11.29 3.30 -17.39
C ALA A 357 12.16 2.17 -18.00
N LEU A 358 11.53 1.16 -18.59
CA LEU A 358 12.23 -0.02 -19.11
C LEU A 358 13.34 0.30 -20.10
N PRO A 359 13.14 1.10 -21.17
CA PRO A 359 14.20 1.41 -22.13
C PRO A 359 15.24 2.42 -21.61
N LEU A 360 14.92 3.20 -20.56
CA LEU A 360 15.75 4.34 -20.13
C LEU A 360 16.60 4.03 -18.89
N ALA A 361 16.10 3.23 -17.97
CA ALA A 361 16.67 3.11 -16.63
C ALA A 361 17.38 1.80 -16.37
N VAL A 362 17.08 0.77 -17.13
CA VAL A 362 17.52 -0.60 -16.87
C VAL A 362 18.97 -0.82 -17.27
N ASP A 363 19.73 -1.52 -16.41
CA ASP A 363 21.11 -1.93 -16.69
C ASP A 363 21.16 -2.93 -17.86
N GLU A 364 22.13 -2.79 -18.75
CA GLU A 364 22.30 -3.65 -19.93
C GLU A 364 22.54 -5.13 -19.56
N ARG A 365 23.08 -5.39 -18.38
CA ARG A 365 23.36 -6.75 -17.86
C ARG A 365 22.10 -7.48 -17.40
N THR A 366 20.93 -6.82 -17.37
CA THR A 366 19.68 -7.38 -16.84
C THR A 366 19.26 -8.61 -17.63
N VAL A 367 19.09 -9.72 -16.92
CA VAL A 367 18.57 -10.98 -17.46
C VAL A 367 17.07 -11.07 -17.23
N MET A 368 16.60 -10.65 -16.04
CA MET A 368 15.19 -10.64 -15.70
C MET A 368 14.79 -9.33 -15.02
N TYR A 369 13.62 -8.85 -15.39
CA TYR A 369 12.93 -7.80 -14.68
C TYR A 369 12.14 -8.37 -13.49
N GLY A 370 12.16 -7.69 -12.35
CA GLY A 370 11.30 -7.94 -11.21
C GLY A 370 10.31 -6.79 -11.03
N PHE A 371 9.02 -7.07 -10.93
CA PHE A 371 7.98 -6.05 -10.76
C PHE A 371 7.29 -6.18 -9.41
N TYR A 372 7.21 -5.05 -8.69
CA TYR A 372 6.62 -4.97 -7.37
C TYR A 372 5.78 -3.71 -7.23
N ASP A 373 4.70 -3.77 -6.49
CA ASP A 373 3.91 -2.60 -6.13
C ASP A 373 4.63 -1.77 -5.04
N ALA A 374 4.26 -0.50 -4.91
CA ALA A 374 4.93 0.43 -4.00
C ALA A 374 4.88 0.03 -2.52
N GLU A 375 3.93 -0.81 -2.14
CA GLU A 375 3.81 -1.34 -0.78
C GLU A 375 4.39 -2.77 -0.61
N SER A 376 4.90 -3.38 -1.67
CA SER A 376 5.34 -4.79 -1.66
C SER A 376 6.57 -5.04 -0.80
N ARG A 377 6.57 -6.16 -0.08
CA ARG A 377 7.74 -6.68 0.64
C ARG A 377 7.90 -8.16 0.35
N PRO A 378 8.71 -8.51 -0.67
CA PRO A 378 8.98 -9.90 -1.00
C PRO A 378 9.79 -10.61 0.09
N ASP A 379 9.73 -11.95 0.04
CA ASP A 379 10.63 -12.81 0.81
C ASP A 379 12.09 -12.45 0.49
N PRO A 380 12.96 -12.25 1.50
CA PRO A 380 14.36 -11.84 1.27
C PRO A 380 15.17 -12.78 0.39
N ASP A 381 14.78 -14.04 0.29
CA ASP A 381 15.48 -15.07 -0.48
C ASP A 381 14.99 -15.20 -1.94
N VAL A 382 14.04 -14.35 -2.37
CA VAL A 382 13.39 -14.46 -3.69
C VAL A 382 14.40 -14.42 -4.85
N LEU A 383 15.36 -13.51 -4.82
CA LEU A 383 16.37 -13.40 -5.88
C LEU A 383 17.32 -14.60 -5.92
N LEU A 384 17.64 -15.17 -4.74
CA LEU A 384 18.44 -16.40 -4.68
C LEU A 384 17.76 -17.56 -5.39
N TYR A 385 16.44 -17.70 -5.19
CA TYR A 385 15.68 -18.77 -5.82
C TYR A 385 15.55 -18.57 -7.34
N VAL A 386 15.22 -17.37 -7.79
CA VAL A 386 15.14 -17.09 -9.23
C VAL A 386 16.50 -17.32 -9.90
N ALA A 387 17.59 -16.83 -9.29
CA ALA A 387 18.94 -17.08 -9.78
C ALA A 387 19.29 -18.58 -9.81
N TYR A 388 18.95 -19.32 -8.75
CA TYR A 388 19.14 -20.77 -8.69
C TYR A 388 18.45 -21.47 -9.87
N ARG A 389 17.17 -21.16 -10.14
CA ARG A 389 16.39 -21.73 -11.24
C ARG A 389 17.02 -21.40 -12.62
N LEU A 390 17.41 -20.14 -12.84
CA LEU A 390 18.08 -19.72 -14.09
C LEU A 390 19.43 -20.42 -14.33
N LEU A 391 20.11 -20.78 -13.25
CA LEU A 391 21.41 -21.48 -13.33
C LEU A 391 21.25 -22.99 -13.52
N THR A 392 20.22 -23.61 -12.94
CA THR A 392 20.10 -25.08 -12.84
C THR A 392 19.14 -25.70 -13.85
N ASP A 393 18.09 -24.99 -14.24
CA ASP A 393 17.07 -25.54 -15.13
C ASP A 393 17.64 -25.80 -16.53
N GLU A 394 17.31 -26.94 -17.09
CA GLU A 394 17.70 -27.29 -18.47
C GLU A 394 16.98 -26.42 -19.49
N LYS A 395 15.71 -26.11 -19.23
CA LYS A 395 14.91 -25.16 -20.01
C LYS A 395 14.73 -23.91 -19.17
N PRO A 396 15.20 -22.73 -19.64
CA PRO A 396 15.09 -21.51 -18.89
C PRO A 396 13.62 -21.14 -18.69
N VAL A 397 13.25 -20.89 -17.44
CA VAL A 397 11.95 -20.32 -17.08
C VAL A 397 11.96 -18.85 -17.47
N ARG A 398 10.99 -18.44 -18.25
CA ARG A 398 10.93 -17.08 -18.81
C ARG A 398 10.06 -16.14 -17.98
N ILE A 399 9.09 -16.69 -17.22
CA ILE A 399 8.18 -15.92 -16.37
C ILE A 399 8.01 -16.67 -15.04
N PHE A 400 8.26 -15.98 -13.92
CA PHE A 400 7.92 -16.46 -12.57
C PHE A 400 6.88 -15.53 -11.96
N GLN A 401 5.84 -16.11 -11.40
CA GLN A 401 4.82 -15.37 -10.65
C GLN A 401 4.70 -15.92 -9.24
N GLY A 402 4.99 -15.08 -8.26
CA GLY A 402 4.84 -15.41 -6.85
C GLY A 402 3.49 -14.96 -6.27
N PRO A 403 3.11 -15.51 -5.11
CA PRO A 403 1.91 -15.09 -4.40
C PRO A 403 2.10 -13.71 -3.74
N ALA A 404 1.02 -12.92 -3.71
CA ALA A 404 0.92 -11.67 -2.99
C ALA A 404 -0.03 -11.85 -1.80
N PHE A 405 0.48 -11.73 -0.56
CA PHE A 405 -0.29 -11.88 0.66
C PHE A 405 -0.69 -10.51 1.20
N GLN A 406 -1.95 -10.16 1.07
CA GLN A 406 -2.49 -8.86 1.48
C GLN A 406 -2.74 -8.80 3.01
N VAL A 407 -1.71 -8.96 3.83
CA VAL A 407 -1.82 -9.12 5.30
C VAL A 407 -1.17 -8.01 6.12
N ARG A 408 -0.43 -7.08 5.50
CA ARG A 408 0.42 -6.14 6.25
C ARG A 408 -0.34 -5.14 7.14
N ASN A 409 -1.51 -4.71 6.70
CA ASN A 409 -2.38 -3.80 7.46
C ASN A 409 -3.58 -4.53 8.10
N PHE A 410 -3.51 -5.86 8.23
CA PHE A 410 -4.62 -6.72 8.68
C PHE A 410 -5.24 -6.26 10.00
N TYR A 411 -4.44 -5.81 10.95
CA TYR A 411 -4.94 -5.38 12.26
C TYR A 411 -5.54 -3.96 12.25
N ASP A 412 -5.25 -3.17 11.22
CA ASP A 412 -5.64 -1.76 11.11
C ASP A 412 -6.88 -1.54 10.24
N ILE A 413 -7.44 -2.59 9.62
CA ILE A 413 -8.57 -2.53 8.69
C ILE A 413 -9.86 -3.10 9.29
N GLY A 414 -11.00 -2.74 8.70
CA GLY A 414 -12.32 -3.21 9.14
C GLY A 414 -12.58 -4.70 8.86
N PRO A 415 -13.63 -5.30 9.47
CA PRO A 415 -13.90 -6.74 9.39
C PRO A 415 -14.05 -7.27 7.96
N LEU A 416 -14.76 -6.55 7.09
CA LEU A 416 -14.94 -6.95 5.69
C LEU A 416 -13.61 -6.96 4.92
N SER A 417 -12.77 -5.95 5.12
CA SER A 417 -11.44 -5.90 4.52
C SER A 417 -10.52 -7.01 5.06
N LYS A 418 -10.66 -7.40 6.34
CA LYS A 418 -9.96 -8.55 6.91
C LYS A 418 -10.35 -9.86 6.23
N LEU A 419 -11.65 -10.07 6.03
CA LEU A 419 -12.14 -11.25 5.32
C LEU A 419 -11.61 -11.30 3.87
N ALA A 420 -11.63 -10.17 3.18
CA ALA A 420 -11.10 -10.05 1.83
C ALA A 420 -9.59 -10.32 1.77
N SER A 421 -8.83 -9.84 2.76
CA SER A 421 -7.41 -10.10 2.95
C SER A 421 -7.11 -11.60 3.08
N LEU A 422 -7.82 -12.29 3.96
CA LEU A 422 -7.67 -13.74 4.16
C LEU A 422 -8.03 -14.52 2.89
N TYR A 423 -9.14 -14.17 2.25
CA TYR A 423 -9.55 -14.82 1.00
C TYR A 423 -8.50 -14.66 -0.11
N GLN A 424 -7.96 -13.46 -0.28
CA GLN A 424 -6.91 -13.18 -1.26
C GLN A 424 -5.63 -13.97 -0.96
N THR A 425 -5.24 -14.02 0.31
CA THR A 425 -4.04 -14.75 0.75
C THR A 425 -4.20 -16.26 0.49
N VAL A 426 -5.32 -16.85 0.88
CA VAL A 426 -5.62 -18.27 0.62
C VAL A 426 -5.67 -18.56 -0.88
N SER A 427 -6.24 -17.66 -1.68
CA SER A 427 -6.30 -17.80 -3.13
C SER A 427 -4.90 -17.81 -3.76
N HIS A 428 -4.01 -16.92 -3.32
CA HIS A 428 -2.65 -16.86 -3.84
C HIS A 428 -1.76 -18.01 -3.34
N ASP A 429 -1.96 -18.46 -2.10
CA ASP A 429 -1.18 -19.56 -1.53
C ASP A 429 -1.58 -20.92 -2.12
N TRP A 430 -2.89 -21.19 -2.22
CA TRP A 430 -3.36 -22.55 -2.55
C TRP A 430 -3.86 -22.69 -3.99
N TYR A 431 -4.54 -21.67 -4.50
CA TYR A 431 -5.20 -21.76 -5.80
C TYR A 431 -4.31 -21.30 -6.97
N LEU A 432 -3.48 -20.28 -6.78
CA LEU A 432 -2.61 -19.76 -7.83
C LEU A 432 -1.73 -20.85 -8.49
N PRO A 433 -1.09 -21.78 -7.72
CA PRO A 433 -0.32 -22.87 -8.33
C PRO A 433 -1.14 -23.79 -9.22
N ILE A 434 -2.44 -23.94 -8.96
CA ILE A 434 -3.35 -24.75 -9.77
C ILE A 434 -3.83 -23.98 -10.98
N MET A 435 -4.06 -22.68 -10.83
CA MET A 435 -4.47 -21.80 -11.92
C MET A 435 -3.44 -21.79 -13.04
N PHE A 436 -2.15 -21.82 -12.73
CA PHE A 436 -1.07 -21.90 -13.72
C PHE A 436 -1.06 -23.18 -14.56
N ARG A 437 -1.81 -24.19 -14.20
CA ARG A 437 -1.96 -25.38 -15.06
C ARG A 437 -2.93 -25.15 -16.22
N ARG A 438 -3.73 -24.09 -16.18
CA ARG A 438 -4.82 -23.86 -17.14
C ARG A 438 -4.79 -22.48 -17.79
N LEU A 439 -4.29 -21.48 -17.06
CA LEU A 439 -4.28 -20.10 -17.50
C LEU A 439 -2.86 -19.50 -17.36
N PRO A 440 -2.33 -18.84 -18.39
CA PRO A 440 -1.07 -18.12 -18.33
C PRO A 440 -1.26 -16.80 -17.54
N PHE A 441 -1.67 -16.94 -16.27
CA PHE A 441 -1.96 -15.81 -15.41
C PHE A 441 -0.67 -15.14 -14.95
N VAL A 442 -0.62 -13.81 -15.10
CA VAL A 442 0.41 -12.95 -14.52
C VAL A 442 -0.30 -11.89 -13.69
N GLY A 443 0.20 -11.64 -12.50
CA GLY A 443 -0.25 -10.55 -11.62
C GLY A 443 0.75 -9.41 -11.63
N GLY A 444 0.30 -8.21 -11.29
CA GLY A 444 1.09 -6.99 -11.39
C GLY A 444 2.24 -6.85 -10.38
N THR A 445 2.40 -7.78 -9.45
CA THR A 445 3.38 -7.74 -8.37
C THR A 445 3.98 -9.11 -8.12
N ASN A 446 5.17 -9.17 -7.52
CA ASN A 446 5.95 -10.40 -7.30
C ASN A 446 6.12 -11.22 -8.58
N LEU A 447 6.38 -10.51 -9.67
CA LEU A 447 6.53 -11.01 -11.02
C LEU A 447 7.98 -10.87 -11.47
N PHE A 448 8.53 -11.95 -12.03
CA PHE A 448 9.80 -11.89 -12.78
C PHE A 448 9.57 -12.33 -14.22
N ILE A 449 10.08 -11.55 -15.16
CA ILE A 449 9.99 -11.83 -16.59
C ILE A 449 11.34 -11.63 -17.25
N GLU A 450 11.69 -12.53 -18.17
CA GLU A 450 12.90 -12.45 -18.97
C GLU A 450 12.90 -11.17 -19.80
N ARG A 451 14.03 -10.45 -19.82
CA ARG A 451 14.19 -9.19 -20.56
C ARG A 451 13.82 -9.35 -22.02
N ASP A 452 14.47 -10.30 -22.70
CA ASP A 452 14.28 -10.52 -24.14
C ASP A 452 12.82 -10.86 -24.49
N LEU A 453 12.12 -11.53 -23.57
CA LEU A 453 10.68 -11.81 -23.75
C LEU A 453 9.86 -10.53 -23.70
N LEU A 454 10.04 -9.71 -22.66
CA LEU A 454 9.27 -8.48 -22.50
C LEU A 454 9.57 -7.47 -23.61
N ASP A 455 10.83 -7.32 -23.97
CA ASP A 455 11.27 -6.42 -25.05
C ASP A 455 10.68 -6.88 -26.40
N LYS A 456 10.69 -8.19 -26.67
CA LYS A 456 10.04 -8.76 -27.87
C LYS A 456 8.54 -8.52 -27.92
N LEU A 457 7.89 -8.57 -26.77
CA LEU A 457 6.44 -8.30 -26.66
C LEU A 457 6.12 -6.80 -26.79
N GLY A 458 7.11 -5.90 -26.76
CA GLY A 458 6.90 -4.45 -26.81
C GLY A 458 6.34 -3.87 -25.51
N GLY A 459 6.72 -4.43 -24.34
CA GLY A 459 6.33 -3.95 -23.04
C GLY A 459 4.88 -4.27 -22.67
N TYR A 460 4.23 -3.38 -21.90
CA TYR A 460 2.86 -3.50 -21.40
C TYR A 460 1.86 -2.79 -22.31
N ASP A 461 0.62 -3.29 -22.40
CA ASP A 461 -0.48 -2.54 -23.00
C ASP A 461 -1.03 -1.52 -21.98
N SER A 462 -0.70 -0.25 -22.18
CA SER A 462 -1.10 0.83 -21.27
C SER A 462 -2.60 1.18 -21.33
N ASN A 463 -3.37 0.63 -22.27
CA ASN A 463 -4.80 0.87 -22.46
C ASN A 463 -5.68 -0.15 -21.71
N ILE A 464 -5.10 -1.24 -21.24
CA ILE A 464 -5.79 -2.29 -20.50
C ILE A 464 -5.63 -2.08 -18.99
N LEU A 465 -6.73 -2.21 -18.23
CA LEU A 465 -6.72 -2.00 -16.77
C LEU A 465 -6.01 -3.11 -15.98
N THR A 466 -5.90 -4.31 -16.56
CA THR A 466 -5.13 -5.45 -16.06
C THR A 466 -4.05 -5.77 -17.08
N GLU A 467 -3.12 -4.84 -17.23
CA GLU A 467 -1.99 -4.91 -18.14
C GLU A 467 -1.11 -6.15 -17.91
N ASP A 468 -1.14 -6.65 -16.69
CA ASP A 468 -0.46 -7.86 -16.24
C ASP A 468 -1.09 -9.14 -16.81
N LEU A 469 -2.40 -9.33 -16.66
CA LEU A 469 -3.12 -10.47 -17.24
C LEU A 469 -2.99 -10.44 -18.78
N GLU A 470 -3.08 -9.26 -19.38
CA GLU A 470 -2.89 -9.08 -20.82
C GLU A 470 -1.49 -9.55 -21.22
N LEU A 471 -0.45 -9.11 -20.52
CA LEU A 471 0.93 -9.51 -20.78
C LEU A 471 1.10 -11.04 -20.73
N GLY A 472 0.56 -11.71 -19.71
CA GLY A 472 0.65 -13.16 -19.58
C GLY A 472 -0.04 -13.90 -20.73
N THR A 473 -1.23 -13.44 -21.11
CA THR A 473 -1.99 -14.05 -22.23
C THR A 473 -1.30 -13.80 -23.57
N ARG A 474 -0.77 -12.60 -23.80
CA ARG A 474 -0.03 -12.24 -25.01
C ARG A 474 1.30 -12.99 -25.11
N ALA A 475 2.04 -13.14 -24.00
CA ALA A 475 3.25 -13.94 -23.95
C ALA A 475 3.00 -15.39 -24.39
N TYR A 476 1.92 -15.99 -23.91
CA TYR A 476 1.52 -17.34 -24.35
C TYR A 476 1.13 -17.37 -25.83
N LEU A 477 0.28 -16.47 -26.29
CA LEU A 477 -0.22 -16.48 -27.66
C LEU A 477 0.91 -16.26 -28.68
N GLU A 478 1.82 -15.33 -28.43
CA GLU A 478 2.90 -14.96 -29.36
C GLU A 478 4.11 -15.89 -29.29
N THR A 479 4.49 -16.31 -28.09
CA THR A 479 5.76 -17.03 -27.90
C THR A 479 5.62 -18.42 -27.30
N GLY A 480 4.43 -18.77 -26.80
CA GLY A 480 4.21 -20.00 -26.04
C GLY A 480 4.79 -19.95 -24.61
N ALA A 481 5.31 -18.80 -24.15
CA ALA A 481 5.81 -18.65 -22.80
C ALA A 481 4.69 -18.81 -21.77
N TRP A 482 4.97 -19.57 -20.72
CA TRP A 482 4.03 -19.88 -19.67
C TRP A 482 4.61 -19.55 -18.31
N PRO A 483 3.86 -18.87 -17.40
CA PRO A 483 4.37 -18.53 -16.08
C PRO A 483 4.51 -19.75 -15.18
N GLU A 484 5.57 -19.76 -14.37
CA GLU A 484 5.79 -20.75 -13.34
C GLU A 484 5.59 -20.15 -11.95
N TYR A 485 5.09 -20.98 -11.04
CA TYR A 485 4.85 -20.57 -9.66
C TYR A 485 6.15 -20.38 -8.89
N LEU A 486 6.31 -19.20 -8.30
CA LEU A 486 7.42 -18.83 -7.44
C LEU A 486 6.98 -18.97 -5.97
N PRO A 487 7.45 -19.98 -5.21
CA PRO A 487 7.01 -20.22 -3.83
C PRO A 487 7.70 -19.28 -2.82
N TYR A 488 7.82 -18.01 -3.14
CA TYR A 488 8.37 -16.94 -2.31
C TYR A 488 7.39 -15.77 -2.30
N PRO A 489 6.64 -15.56 -1.20
CA PRO A 489 5.57 -14.59 -1.17
C PRO A 489 6.08 -13.16 -1.10
N SER A 490 5.29 -12.22 -1.60
CA SER A 490 5.35 -10.81 -1.25
C SER A 490 4.22 -10.47 -0.29
N SER A 491 4.50 -9.74 0.78
CA SER A 491 3.47 -9.22 1.67
C SER A 491 3.06 -7.81 1.25
N GLU A 492 1.75 -7.55 1.21
CA GLU A 492 1.14 -6.32 0.71
C GLU A 492 0.04 -5.81 1.62
N GLN A 493 -0.55 -4.67 1.27
CA GLN A 493 -1.68 -4.10 1.99
C GLN A 493 -3.01 -4.42 1.30
N THR A 494 -4.06 -4.56 2.11
CA THR A 494 -5.45 -4.62 1.62
C THR A 494 -6.04 -3.21 1.65
N PRO A 495 -6.92 -2.83 0.69
CA PRO A 495 -7.64 -1.57 0.77
C PRO A 495 -8.35 -1.41 2.12
N ALA A 496 -8.06 -0.30 2.82
CA ALA A 496 -8.55 -0.09 4.18
C ALA A 496 -10.07 0.15 4.25
N THR A 497 -10.69 0.59 3.15
CA THR A 497 -12.11 0.94 3.09
C THR A 497 -12.87 0.04 2.12
N VAL A 498 -14.17 -0.19 2.42
CA VAL A 498 -15.08 -0.94 1.53
C VAL A 498 -15.15 -0.31 0.13
N LYS A 499 -15.17 1.04 0.06
CA LYS A 499 -15.18 1.77 -1.22
C LYS A 499 -13.88 1.53 -2.02
N GLY A 500 -12.73 1.52 -1.34
CA GLY A 500 -11.44 1.21 -1.96
C GLY A 500 -11.41 -0.23 -2.48
N PHE A 501 -11.86 -1.18 -1.67
CA PHE A 501 -11.98 -2.58 -2.06
C PHE A 501 -12.90 -2.77 -3.28
N TYR A 502 -14.09 -2.16 -3.27
CA TYR A 502 -15.03 -2.22 -4.41
C TYR A 502 -14.40 -1.67 -5.70
N ARG A 503 -13.74 -0.50 -5.62
CA ARG A 503 -13.04 0.09 -6.77
C ARG A 503 -11.94 -0.81 -7.32
N GLN A 504 -11.17 -1.44 -6.45
CA GLN A 504 -10.12 -2.39 -6.84
C GLN A 504 -10.71 -3.58 -7.58
N ARG A 505 -11.78 -4.20 -7.05
CA ARG A 505 -12.44 -5.36 -7.68
C ARG A 505 -13.12 -5.00 -9.00
N LEU A 506 -13.74 -3.84 -9.06
CA LEU A 506 -14.32 -3.33 -10.31
C LEU A 506 -13.25 -3.15 -11.39
N ARG A 507 -12.10 -2.55 -11.04
CA ARG A 507 -10.97 -2.40 -11.96
C ARG A 507 -10.47 -3.76 -12.46
N TRP A 508 -10.31 -4.74 -11.58
CA TRP A 508 -9.86 -6.09 -11.96
C TRP A 508 -10.88 -6.80 -12.86
N GLY A 509 -12.17 -6.74 -12.53
CA GLY A 509 -13.21 -7.34 -13.35
C GLY A 509 -13.32 -6.70 -14.74
N THR A 510 -13.31 -5.36 -14.80
CA THR A 510 -13.34 -4.63 -16.07
C THR A 510 -12.12 -4.94 -16.92
N GLY A 511 -10.91 -4.92 -16.32
CA GLY A 511 -9.69 -5.24 -17.05
C GLY A 511 -9.66 -6.69 -17.57
N PHE A 512 -10.19 -7.63 -16.78
CA PHE A 512 -10.31 -9.02 -17.22
C PHE A 512 -11.20 -9.15 -18.47
N LEU A 513 -12.35 -8.45 -18.49
CA LEU A 513 -13.23 -8.41 -19.65
C LEU A 513 -12.59 -7.71 -20.86
N GLN A 514 -11.81 -6.65 -20.64
CA GLN A 514 -11.03 -5.99 -21.71
C GLN A 514 -10.02 -6.95 -22.34
N VAL A 515 -9.33 -7.77 -21.55
CA VAL A 515 -8.40 -8.80 -22.07
C VAL A 515 -9.14 -9.83 -22.91
N MET A 516 -10.30 -10.31 -22.45
CA MET A 516 -11.13 -11.25 -23.22
C MET A 516 -11.59 -10.65 -24.54
N ASP A 517 -12.07 -9.41 -24.51
CA ASP A 517 -12.51 -8.69 -25.70
C ASP A 517 -11.38 -8.51 -26.71
N LYS A 518 -10.22 -8.01 -26.26
CA LYS A 518 -9.01 -7.88 -27.09
C LYS A 518 -8.62 -9.20 -27.75
N ILE A 519 -8.55 -10.29 -26.99
CA ILE A 519 -8.19 -11.61 -27.55
C ILE A 519 -9.27 -12.06 -28.55
N SER A 520 -10.56 -11.82 -28.28
CA SER A 520 -11.65 -12.24 -29.16
C SER A 520 -11.60 -11.57 -30.53
N GLN A 521 -11.23 -10.28 -30.56
CA GLN A 521 -11.18 -9.46 -31.77
C GLN A 521 -9.88 -9.59 -32.57
N ASP A 522 -8.80 -10.10 -31.97
CA ASP A 522 -7.50 -10.18 -32.62
C ASP A 522 -7.38 -11.45 -33.49
N ASP A 523 -7.41 -11.29 -34.81
CA ASP A 523 -7.34 -12.38 -35.78
C ASP A 523 -5.92 -12.89 -36.05
N LYS A 524 -4.88 -12.22 -35.53
CA LYS A 524 -3.49 -12.66 -35.75
C LYS A 524 -3.15 -13.96 -35.03
N TYR A 525 -3.92 -14.35 -34.02
CA TYR A 525 -3.64 -15.54 -33.23
C TYR A 525 -4.36 -16.79 -33.78
N PRO A 526 -3.66 -17.93 -33.87
CA PRO A 526 -4.26 -19.18 -34.36
C PRO A 526 -5.36 -19.67 -33.43
N GLN A 527 -6.47 -20.13 -34.01
CA GLN A 527 -7.65 -20.58 -33.27
C GLN A 527 -7.36 -21.75 -32.32
N GLU A 528 -6.37 -22.57 -32.63
CA GLU A 528 -5.91 -23.67 -31.78
C GLU A 528 -5.42 -23.24 -30.43
N LYS A 529 -4.77 -22.07 -30.34
CA LYS A 529 -4.33 -21.45 -29.07
C LYS A 529 -5.42 -20.58 -28.44
N LYS A 530 -6.13 -19.82 -29.27
CA LYS A 530 -7.15 -18.84 -28.86
C LYS A 530 -8.35 -19.50 -28.17
N ARG A 531 -8.92 -20.56 -28.76
CA ARG A 531 -10.13 -21.24 -28.22
C ARG A 531 -9.92 -21.84 -26.83
N PRO A 532 -8.87 -22.63 -26.54
CA PRO A 532 -8.63 -23.13 -25.19
C PRO A 532 -8.43 -22.02 -24.17
N LEU A 533 -7.66 -20.98 -24.53
CA LEU A 533 -7.43 -19.84 -23.66
C LEU A 533 -8.73 -19.10 -23.34
N MET A 534 -9.54 -18.78 -24.33
CA MET A 534 -10.83 -18.12 -24.14
C MET A 534 -11.78 -18.95 -23.28
N ARG A 535 -11.82 -20.27 -23.46
CA ARG A 535 -12.60 -21.16 -22.60
C ARG A 535 -12.17 -21.06 -21.14
N GLU A 536 -10.87 -21.10 -20.86
CA GLU A 536 -10.36 -20.99 -19.48
C GLU A 536 -10.61 -19.59 -18.89
N LEU A 537 -10.48 -18.53 -19.68
CA LEU A 537 -10.82 -17.16 -19.26
C LEU A 537 -12.32 -17.06 -18.91
N TRP A 538 -13.23 -17.60 -19.73
CA TRP A 538 -14.67 -17.65 -19.43
C TRP A 538 -14.96 -18.42 -18.14
N LEU A 539 -14.36 -19.61 -17.99
CA LEU A 539 -14.56 -20.44 -16.80
C LEU A 539 -14.04 -19.78 -15.52
N LYS A 540 -12.86 -19.14 -15.57
CA LYS A 540 -12.19 -18.56 -14.41
C LYS A 540 -12.61 -17.13 -14.09
N GLY A 541 -13.16 -16.42 -15.04
CA GLY A 541 -13.71 -15.10 -14.88
C GLY A 541 -15.23 -15.11 -14.70
N PRO A 542 -16.00 -14.79 -15.75
CA PRO A 542 -17.44 -14.56 -15.65
C PRO A 542 -18.22 -15.72 -15.03
N ILE A 543 -17.91 -16.97 -15.38
CA ILE A 543 -18.66 -18.13 -14.89
C ILE A 543 -18.35 -18.39 -13.41
N GLU A 544 -17.08 -18.45 -13.02
CA GLU A 544 -16.70 -18.71 -11.62
C GLU A 544 -17.17 -17.57 -10.70
N TRP A 545 -17.02 -16.30 -11.12
CA TRP A 545 -17.47 -15.16 -10.34
C TRP A 545 -18.98 -15.14 -10.17
N SER A 546 -19.75 -15.34 -11.24
CA SER A 546 -21.20 -15.39 -11.17
C SER A 546 -21.67 -16.53 -10.28
N PHE A 547 -21.11 -17.72 -10.48
CA PHE A 547 -21.45 -18.89 -9.67
C PHE A 547 -21.20 -18.66 -8.18
N PHE A 548 -20.04 -18.11 -7.80
CA PHE A 548 -19.73 -17.81 -6.41
C PHE A 548 -20.65 -16.75 -5.82
N GLN A 549 -20.97 -15.70 -6.56
CA GLN A 549 -21.91 -14.67 -6.10
C GLN A 549 -23.29 -15.28 -5.81
N PHE A 550 -23.83 -16.08 -6.72
CA PHE A 550 -25.10 -16.77 -6.50
C PHE A 550 -25.00 -17.78 -5.36
N ALA A 551 -23.95 -18.57 -5.30
CA ALA A 551 -23.77 -19.58 -4.27
C ALA A 551 -23.69 -18.97 -2.86
N THR A 552 -23.04 -17.81 -2.69
CA THR A 552 -22.95 -17.12 -1.39
C THR A 552 -24.27 -16.49 -0.95
N LEU A 553 -25.19 -16.19 -1.88
CA LEU A 553 -26.52 -15.66 -1.56
C LEU A 553 -27.50 -16.75 -1.10
N ILE A 554 -27.27 -17.99 -1.45
CA ILE A 554 -28.19 -19.10 -1.15
C ILE A 554 -28.41 -19.29 0.38
N PRO A 555 -27.37 -19.41 1.23
CA PRO A 555 -27.55 -19.59 2.67
C PRO A 555 -28.37 -18.48 3.34
N PRO A 556 -28.09 -17.19 3.14
CA PRO A 556 -28.87 -16.12 3.77
C PRO A 556 -30.33 -16.08 3.23
N VAL A 557 -30.54 -16.32 1.94
CA VAL A 557 -31.89 -16.40 1.36
C VAL A 557 -32.66 -17.57 1.96
N MET A 558 -32.07 -18.76 2.06
CA MET A 558 -32.69 -19.92 2.70
C MET A 558 -33.00 -19.66 4.18
N MET A 559 -32.14 -18.97 4.90
CA MET A 559 -32.38 -18.59 6.29
C MET A 559 -33.55 -17.61 6.41
N VAL A 560 -33.64 -16.63 5.55
CA VAL A 560 -34.79 -15.69 5.50
C VAL A 560 -36.08 -16.44 5.19
N LEU A 561 -36.12 -17.30 4.19
CA LEU A 561 -37.29 -18.11 3.86
C LEU A 561 -37.72 -19.04 5.02
N TRP A 562 -36.74 -19.59 5.75
CA TRP A 562 -36.99 -20.38 6.95
C TRP A 562 -37.60 -19.52 8.09
N LEU A 563 -37.04 -18.33 8.34
CA LEU A 563 -37.59 -17.40 9.37
C LEU A 563 -39.04 -16.97 9.09
N PHE A 564 -39.40 -16.87 7.81
CA PHE A 564 -40.78 -16.55 7.41
C PHE A 564 -41.67 -17.80 7.22
N GLY A 565 -41.22 -19.01 7.62
CA GLY A 565 -42.01 -20.23 7.54
C GLY A 565 -42.28 -20.71 6.12
N GLN A 566 -41.60 -20.18 5.11
CA GLN A 566 -41.76 -20.57 3.71
C GLN A 566 -41.02 -21.88 3.35
N VAL A 567 -40.11 -22.32 4.20
CA VAL A 567 -39.34 -23.57 4.03
C VAL A 567 -39.40 -24.34 5.34
N ASP A 568 -39.94 -25.57 5.27
CA ASP A 568 -39.98 -26.46 6.44
C ASP A 568 -38.64 -27.18 6.58
N VAL A 569 -37.91 -26.87 7.66
CA VAL A 569 -36.58 -27.43 7.95
C VAL A 569 -36.70 -28.87 8.47
N ASP A 570 -37.88 -29.33 8.86
CA ASP A 570 -38.09 -30.67 9.40
C ASP A 570 -37.97 -31.77 8.32
N ILE A 571 -38.01 -31.37 7.07
CA ILE A 571 -37.75 -32.26 5.92
C ILE A 571 -36.25 -32.58 5.77
N ILE A 572 -35.35 -31.79 6.39
CA ILE A 572 -33.89 -31.96 6.27
C ILE A 572 -33.36 -32.94 7.33
N PRO A 573 -32.63 -34.01 6.98
CA PRO A 573 -32.05 -34.94 7.94
C PRO A 573 -31.22 -34.24 9.02
N ASN A 574 -31.32 -34.69 10.27
CA ASN A 574 -30.69 -34.04 11.43
C ASN A 574 -29.19 -33.77 11.28
N GLY A 575 -28.44 -34.68 10.62
CA GLY A 575 -27.03 -34.47 10.35
C GLY A 575 -26.76 -33.26 9.45
N ILE A 576 -27.59 -33.04 8.43
CA ILE A 576 -27.49 -31.92 7.52
C ILE A 576 -27.91 -30.63 8.23
N ARG A 577 -28.94 -30.68 9.09
CA ARG A 577 -29.33 -29.52 9.93
C ARG A 577 -28.18 -29.02 10.81
N HIS A 578 -27.41 -29.93 11.42
CA HIS A 578 -26.26 -29.54 12.24
C HIS A 578 -25.18 -28.86 11.40
N VAL A 579 -24.90 -29.35 10.21
CA VAL A 579 -23.94 -28.73 9.28
C VAL A 579 -24.44 -27.33 8.86
N ILE A 580 -25.72 -27.20 8.50
CA ILE A 580 -26.34 -25.90 8.15
C ILE A 580 -26.24 -24.92 9.32
N ARG A 581 -26.63 -25.36 10.51
CA ARG A 581 -26.63 -24.52 11.71
C ARG A 581 -25.21 -24.06 12.07
N SER A 582 -24.25 -24.96 12.02
CA SER A 582 -22.84 -24.62 12.28
C SER A 582 -22.28 -23.67 11.23
N PHE A 583 -22.60 -23.88 9.96
CA PHE A 583 -22.16 -23.01 8.87
C PHE A 583 -22.83 -21.63 8.92
N SER A 584 -24.14 -21.59 9.24
CA SER A 584 -24.85 -20.32 9.40
C SER A 584 -24.34 -19.51 10.59
N VAL A 585 -24.00 -20.17 11.69
CA VAL A 585 -23.37 -19.53 12.86
C VAL A 585 -22.00 -18.96 12.48
N ILE A 586 -21.19 -19.72 11.73
CA ILE A 586 -19.87 -19.26 11.25
C ILE A 586 -20.03 -18.03 10.33
N VAL A 587 -20.97 -18.09 9.36
CA VAL A 587 -21.20 -16.97 8.43
C VAL A 587 -21.76 -15.72 9.12
N LEU A 588 -22.59 -15.88 10.15
CA LEU A 588 -23.15 -14.78 10.95
C LEU A 588 -22.20 -14.25 12.03
N SER A 589 -21.14 -15.01 12.38
CA SER A 589 -20.13 -14.61 13.37
C SER A 589 -18.99 -13.80 12.76
N PHE A 590 -18.93 -13.69 11.45
CA PHE A 590 -17.98 -12.90 10.68
C PHE A 590 -18.67 -11.71 10.02
#